data_162aeb91fb4d1a7f18642e8a9abb06fc
#
_entry.id   162aeb91fb4d1a7f18642e8a9abb06fc
#
_cell.length_a   1.000
_cell.length_b   1.000
_cell.length_c   1.000
_cell.angle_alpha   90.00
_cell.angle_beta   90.00
_cell.angle_gamma   90.00
#
_symmetry.space_group_name_H-M   'P 1'
#
loop_
_entity.id
_entity.type
_entity.pdbx_description
1 polymer ?
#
loop_
_entity_poly.entity_id
_entity_poly.type
_entity_poly.pdbx_seq_one_letter_code
_entity_poly.pdbx_strand_id
1 'polypeptide(L)'
;DNIYQYMFDDLDWAIKSKLSTLQNDGGRVTIWTAKALKARLLLTRASEKNDVDMYGQAYDLAKDVIENGPFELAEDFASIWDMKNSDGNSNKEVIWYVDYSTNQLYNSELDDKPVIRNGGNNAHLLFCMKYDDQPGMTRSIEYGRPFNRYMPTRYLIDLFDEERDQRYGGSFRHLWIMNNEKGKGKYTAMADTAIYIIKGEATAAQRAWAENRYQLFDRNDIYNADGSTKNMKQSLELCKFADPARASKDEDRSTRDGFMIRI
;
A
#
# COMPACT_ATOMS: atom_id res chain seq x y z
N ASP A 1 7.31 28.84 -12.96
CA ASP A 1 6.00 28.97 -13.62
C ASP A 1 5.97 28.30 -14.99
N ASN A 2 7.02 28.40 -15.79
CA ASN A 2 7.06 27.78 -17.13
C ASN A 2 6.92 26.25 -17.12
N ILE A 3 7.44 25.56 -16.09
CA ILE A 3 7.35 24.09 -16.00
C ILE A 3 5.88 23.64 -15.90
N TYR A 4 5.11 24.24 -15.01
CA TYR A 4 3.67 23.91 -14.91
C TYR A 4 2.93 24.19 -16.22
N GLN A 5 3.26 25.27 -16.92
CA GLN A 5 2.63 25.59 -18.20
C GLN A 5 2.92 24.49 -19.23
N TYR A 6 4.17 24.06 -19.37
CA TYR A 6 4.53 22.95 -20.25
C TYR A 6 3.76 21.67 -19.89
N MET A 7 3.68 21.34 -18.59
CA MET A 7 2.92 20.17 -18.14
C MET A 7 1.43 20.26 -18.51
N PHE A 8 0.83 21.44 -18.38
CA PHE A 8 -0.57 21.65 -18.75
C PHE A 8 -0.77 21.57 -20.26
N ASP A 9 0.12 22.16 -21.05
CA ASP A 9 0.04 22.15 -22.53
C ASP A 9 0.19 20.71 -23.06
N ASP A 10 1.13 19.93 -22.52
CA ASP A 10 1.33 18.52 -22.87
C ASP A 10 0.10 17.67 -22.53
N LEU A 11 -0.49 17.89 -21.35
CA LEU A 11 -1.69 17.16 -20.93
C LEU A 11 -2.93 17.59 -21.74
N ASP A 12 -3.04 18.86 -22.12
CA ASP A 12 -4.09 19.34 -23.02
C ASP A 12 -3.98 18.72 -24.41
N TRP A 13 -2.77 18.61 -24.90
CA TRP A 13 -2.53 17.90 -26.17
C TRP A 13 -2.89 16.42 -26.05
N ALA A 14 -2.50 15.75 -24.96
CA ALA A 14 -2.82 14.36 -24.70
C ALA A 14 -4.35 14.14 -24.62
N ILE A 15 -5.09 15.00 -23.90
CA ILE A 15 -6.54 14.93 -23.76
C ILE A 15 -7.25 15.12 -25.12
N LYS A 16 -6.71 15.99 -26.00
CA LYS A 16 -7.25 16.22 -27.34
C LYS A 16 -6.83 15.15 -28.35
N SER A 17 -5.87 14.30 -28.02
CA SER A 17 -5.40 13.24 -28.88
C SER A 17 -6.36 12.04 -28.91
N LYS A 18 -6.05 11.03 -29.73
CA LYS A 18 -6.84 9.79 -29.83
C LYS A 18 -6.43 8.74 -28.78
N LEU A 19 -6.25 9.14 -27.52
CA LEU A 19 -6.05 8.17 -26.45
C LEU A 19 -7.29 7.31 -26.24
N SER A 20 -7.09 6.09 -25.77
CA SER A 20 -8.19 5.17 -25.46
C SER A 20 -9.11 5.75 -24.37
N THR A 21 -10.40 5.51 -24.51
CA THR A 21 -11.44 5.80 -23.51
C THR A 21 -11.80 4.57 -22.68
N LEU A 22 -11.24 3.42 -23.00
CA LEU A 22 -11.40 2.20 -22.19
C LEU A 22 -10.58 2.32 -20.91
N GLN A 23 -10.88 1.47 -19.92
CA GLN A 23 -9.96 1.25 -18.83
C GLN A 23 -8.60 0.83 -19.41
N ASN A 24 -7.51 1.23 -18.79
CA ASN A 24 -6.21 0.96 -19.38
C ASN A 24 -5.95 -0.55 -19.56
N ASP A 25 -5.09 -0.88 -20.50
CA ASP A 25 -4.69 -2.24 -20.85
C ASP A 25 -3.16 -2.33 -20.80
N GLY A 26 -2.65 -3.16 -19.91
CA GLY A 26 -1.21 -3.35 -19.70
C GLY A 26 -0.48 -2.06 -19.28
N GLY A 27 -1.06 -1.28 -18.38
CA GLY A 27 -0.43 -0.06 -17.82
C GLY A 27 -0.35 1.13 -18.79
N ARG A 28 -0.95 1.04 -19.98
CA ARG A 28 -0.94 2.15 -20.95
C ARG A 28 -1.76 3.34 -20.47
N VAL A 29 -1.28 4.53 -20.80
CA VAL A 29 -2.00 5.77 -20.49
C VAL A 29 -3.26 5.90 -21.35
N THR A 30 -4.34 6.39 -20.74
CA THR A 30 -5.64 6.66 -21.38
C THR A 30 -5.99 8.12 -21.27
N ILE A 31 -7.09 8.54 -21.91
CA ILE A 31 -7.60 9.90 -21.74
C ILE A 31 -7.91 10.20 -20.25
N TRP A 32 -8.37 9.19 -19.52
CA TRP A 32 -8.69 9.30 -18.09
C TRP A 32 -7.44 9.52 -17.24
N THR A 33 -6.34 8.84 -17.59
CA THR A 33 -5.03 9.07 -16.97
C THR A 33 -4.58 10.51 -17.14
N ALA A 34 -4.67 11.05 -18.36
CA ALA A 34 -4.29 12.43 -18.65
C ALA A 34 -5.16 13.44 -17.89
N LYS A 35 -6.49 13.24 -17.86
CA LYS A 35 -7.43 14.10 -17.12
C LYS A 35 -7.17 14.06 -15.61
N ALA A 36 -7.04 12.86 -15.03
CA ALA A 36 -6.80 12.71 -13.59
C ALA A 36 -5.45 13.31 -13.16
N LEU A 37 -4.40 13.12 -13.95
CA LEU A 37 -3.10 13.73 -13.71
C LEU A 37 -3.17 15.26 -13.80
N LYS A 38 -3.85 15.80 -14.82
CA LYS A 38 -4.03 17.25 -14.96
C LYS A 38 -4.82 17.83 -13.80
N ALA A 39 -5.91 17.17 -13.38
CA ALA A 39 -6.69 17.59 -12.21
C ALA A 39 -5.81 17.70 -10.96
N ARG A 40 -4.96 16.70 -10.70
CA ARG A 40 -4.04 16.69 -9.58
C ARG A 40 -3.00 17.81 -9.64
N LEU A 41 -2.43 18.07 -10.81
CA LEU A 41 -1.46 19.15 -11.01
C LEU A 41 -2.09 20.53 -10.86
N LEU A 42 -3.29 20.73 -11.41
CA LEU A 42 -4.06 21.97 -11.24
C LEU A 42 -4.39 22.21 -9.76
N LEU A 43 -4.83 21.18 -9.04
CA LEU A 43 -5.13 21.29 -7.61
C LEU A 43 -3.89 21.68 -6.80
N THR A 44 -2.73 21.08 -7.11
CA THR A 44 -1.46 21.41 -6.47
C THR A 44 -1.09 22.86 -6.75
N ARG A 45 -1.16 23.28 -8.01
CA ARG A 45 -0.80 24.64 -8.41
C ARG A 45 -1.77 25.68 -7.86
N ALA A 46 -3.07 25.36 -7.87
CA ALA A 46 -4.10 26.21 -7.27
C ALA A 46 -3.84 26.46 -5.79
N SER A 47 -3.42 25.43 -5.04
CA SER A 47 -3.06 25.55 -3.61
C SER A 47 -1.85 26.46 -3.39
N GLU A 48 -0.84 26.38 -4.25
CA GLU A 48 0.35 27.22 -4.17
C GLU A 48 0.06 28.69 -4.48
N LYS A 49 -0.86 28.93 -5.40
CA LYS A 49 -1.20 30.30 -5.89
C LYS A 49 -2.46 30.89 -5.27
N ASN A 50 -3.23 30.08 -4.55
CA ASN A 50 -4.58 30.41 -4.08
C ASN A 50 -5.50 30.84 -5.25
N ASP A 51 -5.44 30.10 -6.35
CA ASP A 51 -6.08 30.39 -7.63
C ASP A 51 -7.43 29.66 -7.75
N VAL A 52 -8.52 30.42 -7.66
CA VAL A 52 -9.90 29.88 -7.69
C VAL A 52 -10.24 29.26 -9.04
N ASP A 53 -9.77 29.83 -10.15
CA ASP A 53 -10.06 29.32 -11.48
C ASP A 53 -9.39 27.97 -11.72
N MET A 54 -8.15 27.79 -11.23
CA MET A 54 -7.48 26.49 -11.29
C MET A 54 -8.16 25.44 -10.41
N TYR A 55 -8.72 25.80 -9.26
CA TYR A 55 -9.56 24.89 -8.48
C TYR A 55 -10.79 24.44 -9.25
N GLY A 56 -11.46 25.37 -9.95
CA GLY A 56 -12.61 25.07 -10.82
C GLY A 56 -12.23 24.08 -11.94
N GLN A 57 -11.13 24.33 -12.64
CA GLN A 57 -10.63 23.45 -13.70
C GLN A 57 -10.27 22.04 -13.16
N ALA A 58 -9.63 21.97 -11.96
CA ALA A 58 -9.31 20.70 -11.32
C ALA A 58 -10.58 19.91 -10.98
N TYR A 59 -11.59 20.59 -10.44
CA TYR A 59 -12.89 20.00 -10.13
C TYR A 59 -13.59 19.44 -11.38
N ASP A 60 -13.66 20.22 -12.46
CA ASP A 60 -14.34 19.80 -13.69
C ASP A 60 -13.68 18.55 -14.31
N LEU A 61 -12.35 18.49 -14.33
CA LEU A 61 -11.62 17.32 -14.82
C LEU A 61 -11.83 16.10 -13.94
N ALA A 62 -11.77 16.26 -12.62
CA ALA A 62 -11.99 15.15 -11.68
C ALA A 62 -13.43 14.64 -11.79
N LYS A 63 -14.40 15.55 -11.87
CA LYS A 63 -15.82 15.21 -12.07
C LYS A 63 -16.04 14.45 -13.37
N ASP A 64 -15.43 14.87 -14.45
CA ASP A 64 -15.52 14.18 -15.74
C ASP A 64 -14.96 12.76 -15.68
N VAL A 65 -13.86 12.54 -14.98
CA VAL A 65 -13.30 11.18 -14.75
C VAL A 65 -14.28 10.31 -13.94
N ILE A 66 -14.93 10.87 -12.93
CA ILE A 66 -15.87 10.15 -12.06
C ILE A 66 -17.17 9.81 -12.79
N GLU A 67 -17.73 10.77 -13.53
CA GLU A 67 -19.06 10.63 -14.12
C GLU A 67 -19.05 9.91 -15.48
N ASN A 68 -17.97 10.03 -16.25
CA ASN A 68 -17.89 9.55 -17.63
C ASN A 68 -16.80 8.48 -17.82
N GLY A 69 -15.92 8.28 -16.84
CA GLY A 69 -14.92 7.22 -16.87
C GLY A 69 -15.51 5.83 -16.54
N PRO A 70 -14.82 4.75 -16.95
CA PRO A 70 -15.26 3.37 -16.70
C PRO A 70 -14.88 2.87 -15.30
N PHE A 71 -14.82 3.75 -14.30
CA PHE A 71 -14.32 3.45 -12.95
C PHE A 71 -15.45 3.41 -11.93
N GLU A 72 -15.25 2.59 -10.90
CA GLU A 72 -16.21 2.41 -9.80
C GLU A 72 -15.45 2.29 -8.49
N LEU A 73 -15.98 2.86 -7.41
CA LEU A 73 -15.46 2.63 -6.07
C LEU A 73 -15.77 1.21 -5.61
N ALA A 74 -14.82 0.55 -4.98
CA ALA A 74 -15.07 -0.74 -4.34
C ALA A 74 -15.94 -0.54 -3.09
N GLU A 75 -16.90 -1.46 -2.87
CA GLU A 75 -17.74 -1.44 -1.66
C GLU A 75 -16.93 -1.68 -0.39
N ASP A 76 -15.92 -2.56 -0.49
CA ASP A 76 -14.99 -2.87 0.59
C ASP A 76 -13.58 -2.38 0.24
N PHE A 77 -13.07 -1.45 1.04
CA PHE A 77 -11.75 -0.89 0.86
C PHE A 77 -10.62 -1.94 0.94
N ALA A 78 -10.75 -2.94 1.81
CA ALA A 78 -9.73 -3.97 1.95
C ALA A 78 -9.59 -4.82 0.67
N SER A 79 -10.71 -5.06 -0.02
CA SER A 79 -10.75 -5.88 -1.24
C SER A 79 -9.92 -5.31 -2.39
N ILE A 80 -9.68 -4.00 -2.43
CA ILE A 80 -8.83 -3.34 -3.44
C ILE A 80 -7.43 -3.93 -3.43
N TRP A 81 -6.96 -4.35 -2.24
CA TRP A 81 -5.60 -4.81 -1.98
C TRP A 81 -5.45 -6.33 -2.01
N ASP A 82 -6.50 -7.09 -2.23
CA ASP A 82 -6.40 -8.53 -2.45
C ASP A 82 -5.56 -8.85 -3.69
N MET A 83 -4.79 -9.95 -3.65
CA MET A 83 -4.00 -10.36 -4.83
C MET A 83 -4.86 -10.68 -6.06
N LYS A 84 -6.09 -11.15 -5.87
CA LYS A 84 -7.05 -11.35 -6.98
C LYS A 84 -7.44 -10.05 -7.70
N ASN A 85 -7.26 -8.89 -7.04
CA ASN A 85 -7.52 -7.56 -7.56
C ASN A 85 -6.24 -6.76 -7.80
N SER A 86 -5.08 -7.44 -7.79
CA SER A 86 -3.77 -6.78 -7.94
C SER A 86 -3.43 -6.37 -9.37
N ASP A 87 -4.14 -6.89 -10.35
CA ASP A 87 -4.07 -6.47 -11.75
C ASP A 87 -4.85 -5.16 -11.91
N GLY A 88 -4.15 -4.09 -12.25
CA GLY A 88 -4.73 -2.76 -12.40
C GLY A 88 -5.75 -2.67 -13.54
N ASN A 89 -5.70 -3.57 -14.52
CA ASN A 89 -6.68 -3.61 -15.61
C ASN A 89 -8.03 -4.16 -15.15
N SER A 90 -8.05 -5.10 -14.24
CA SER A 90 -9.28 -5.70 -13.70
C SER A 90 -9.87 -4.94 -12.53
N ASN A 91 -9.07 -4.12 -11.84
CA ASN A 91 -9.47 -3.37 -10.66
C ASN A 91 -10.18 -2.06 -11.04
N LYS A 92 -11.47 -1.99 -10.78
CA LYS A 92 -12.35 -0.88 -11.20
C LYS A 92 -12.00 0.49 -10.62
N GLU A 93 -11.30 0.53 -9.47
CA GLU A 93 -10.85 1.81 -8.91
C GLU A 93 -9.61 2.37 -9.60
N VAL A 94 -8.87 1.56 -10.37
CA VAL A 94 -7.54 1.92 -10.87
C VAL A 94 -7.65 2.64 -12.20
N ILE A 95 -7.21 3.90 -12.22
CA ILE A 95 -7.15 4.75 -13.42
C ILE A 95 -5.83 4.51 -14.17
N TRP A 96 -4.73 4.37 -13.43
CA TRP A 96 -3.42 4.09 -14.00
C TRP A 96 -2.53 3.31 -13.05
N TYR A 97 -1.76 2.39 -13.61
CA TYR A 97 -0.85 1.54 -12.87
C TYR A 97 0.43 1.26 -13.66
N VAL A 98 1.46 0.82 -12.96
CA VAL A 98 2.66 0.22 -13.53
C VAL A 98 2.48 -1.29 -13.48
N ASP A 99 2.50 -1.92 -14.64
CA ASP A 99 2.39 -3.36 -14.81
C ASP A 99 3.69 -4.04 -14.37
N TYR A 100 3.60 -5.02 -13.48
CA TYR A 100 4.72 -5.78 -12.97
C TYR A 100 4.59 -7.26 -13.32
N SER A 101 5.70 -7.86 -13.71
CA SER A 101 5.81 -9.28 -13.97
C SER A 101 7.05 -9.87 -13.32
N THR A 102 6.99 -11.12 -12.91
CA THR A 102 8.18 -11.89 -12.52
C THR A 102 8.85 -12.57 -13.72
N ASN A 103 8.29 -12.43 -14.92
CA ASN A 103 8.91 -12.95 -16.13
C ASN A 103 10.16 -12.14 -16.49
N GLN A 104 11.31 -12.80 -16.47
CA GLN A 104 12.60 -12.17 -16.77
C GLN A 104 12.68 -11.52 -18.14
N LEU A 105 11.89 -11.97 -19.12
CA LEU A 105 11.86 -11.38 -20.47
C LEU A 105 11.32 -9.92 -20.47
N TYR A 106 10.52 -9.56 -19.48
CA TYR A 106 9.97 -8.19 -19.35
C TYR A 106 10.76 -7.32 -18.38
N ASN A 107 11.69 -7.93 -17.67
CA ASN A 107 12.60 -7.24 -16.81
C ASN A 107 13.85 -6.98 -17.63
N SER A 108 14.05 -5.74 -18.05
CA SER A 108 15.22 -5.37 -18.82
C SER A 108 16.51 -5.71 -18.05
N GLU A 109 16.96 -6.94 -18.15
CA GLU A 109 18.37 -7.27 -17.94
C GLU A 109 19.13 -6.61 -19.08
N LEU A 110 19.41 -5.33 -18.90
CA LEU A 110 20.42 -4.67 -19.69
C LEU A 110 21.76 -5.22 -19.23
N ASP A 111 22.34 -6.05 -20.06
CA ASP A 111 23.67 -6.67 -19.95
C ASP A 111 23.84 -7.78 -18.91
N ASP A 112 24.49 -8.85 -19.36
CA ASP A 112 25.12 -10.00 -18.72
C ASP A 112 25.61 -9.90 -17.26
N LYS A 113 25.07 -8.99 -16.48
CA LYS A 113 25.40 -8.82 -15.08
C LYS A 113 24.31 -9.41 -14.18
N PRO A 114 24.61 -10.52 -13.51
CA PRO A 114 23.68 -11.19 -12.59
C PRO A 114 23.34 -10.38 -11.31
N VAL A 115 23.55 -9.07 -11.32
CA VAL A 115 23.49 -8.23 -10.12
C VAL A 115 22.17 -7.48 -9.99
N ILE A 116 21.36 -7.42 -11.05
CA ILE A 116 20.09 -6.72 -10.97
C ILE A 116 18.98 -7.75 -10.80
N ARG A 117 18.61 -7.99 -9.57
CA ARG A 117 17.39 -8.69 -9.18
C ARG A 117 16.17 -7.86 -9.58
N ASN A 118 16.06 -7.57 -10.86
CA ASN A 118 15.13 -6.59 -11.37
C ASN A 118 14.01 -7.32 -12.06
N GLY A 119 12.91 -7.25 -11.48
CA GLY A 119 11.68 -7.70 -12.05
C GLY A 119 10.67 -7.90 -10.97
N GLY A 120 9.47 -7.42 -11.24
CA GLY A 120 8.42 -7.43 -10.28
C GLY A 120 8.55 -6.32 -9.24
N ASN A 121 7.48 -6.16 -8.50
CA ASN A 121 7.36 -5.19 -7.43
C ASN A 121 7.91 -5.77 -6.13
N ASN A 122 8.84 -5.09 -5.49
CA ASN A 122 9.41 -5.52 -4.22
C ASN A 122 8.91 -4.68 -3.02
N ALA A 123 7.88 -3.86 -3.20
CA ALA A 123 7.34 -3.00 -2.13
C ALA A 123 6.87 -3.80 -0.91
N HIS A 124 6.37 -5.03 -1.12
CA HIS A 124 5.94 -5.91 -0.04
C HIS A 124 7.03 -6.18 1.01
N LEU A 125 8.31 -6.17 0.64
CA LEU A 125 9.42 -6.36 1.56
C LEU A 125 9.60 -5.18 2.51
N LEU A 126 9.42 -3.97 1.97
CA LEU A 126 9.82 -2.72 2.62
C LEU A 126 8.91 -2.38 3.79
N PHE A 127 7.64 -2.71 3.68
CA PHE A 127 6.60 -2.43 4.67
C PHE A 127 6.32 -3.60 5.61
N CYS A 128 6.87 -4.79 5.32
CA CYS A 128 6.67 -5.97 6.13
C CYS A 128 7.41 -5.85 7.46
N MET A 129 6.66 -5.95 8.56
CA MET A 129 7.19 -5.90 9.93
C MET A 129 8.09 -7.10 10.22
N LYS A 130 9.10 -6.94 11.07
CA LYS A 130 10.07 -8.00 11.41
C LYS A 130 9.46 -9.07 12.34
N TYR A 131 8.40 -9.70 11.85
CA TYR A 131 7.66 -10.72 12.61
C TYR A 131 8.43 -12.04 12.75
N ASP A 132 9.27 -12.39 11.76
CA ASP A 132 9.99 -13.67 11.72
C ASP A 132 11.11 -13.83 12.75
N ASP A 133 11.44 -12.75 13.48
CA ASP A 133 12.33 -12.75 14.65
C ASP A 133 11.56 -12.89 15.97
N GLN A 134 10.22 -12.89 15.94
CA GLN A 134 9.41 -12.88 17.15
C GLN A 134 9.10 -14.31 17.63
N PRO A 135 8.95 -14.52 18.96
CA PRO A 135 8.53 -15.81 19.50
C PRO A 135 7.26 -16.35 18.85
N GLY A 136 7.27 -17.63 18.49
CA GLY A 136 6.15 -18.30 17.85
C GLY A 136 6.02 -18.05 16.36
N MET A 137 6.92 -17.29 15.76
CA MET A 137 6.88 -16.94 14.35
C MET A 137 8.08 -17.48 13.57
N THR A 138 7.84 -17.78 12.31
CA THR A 138 8.87 -18.02 11.28
C THR A 138 8.39 -17.45 9.96
N ARG A 139 9.33 -17.15 9.07
CA ARG A 139 9.01 -16.63 7.75
C ARG A 139 8.06 -17.54 6.98
N SER A 140 7.01 -16.97 6.43
CA SER A 140 6.01 -17.67 5.61
C SER A 140 5.65 -16.87 4.36
N ILE A 141 5.01 -17.54 3.40
CA ILE A 141 4.47 -16.86 2.21
C ILE A 141 3.35 -15.90 2.63
N GLU A 142 2.49 -16.33 3.54
CA GLU A 142 1.34 -15.55 4.03
C GLU A 142 1.73 -14.20 4.62
N TYR A 143 2.75 -14.19 5.49
CA TYR A 143 3.17 -12.97 6.18
C TYR A 143 4.29 -12.20 5.47
N GLY A 144 4.88 -12.78 4.44
CA GLY A 144 5.87 -12.09 3.63
C GLY A 144 7.31 -12.26 4.11
N ARG A 145 8.22 -11.60 3.38
CA ARG A 145 9.66 -11.56 3.66
C ARG A 145 10.03 -10.20 4.22
N PRO A 146 10.27 -10.05 5.53
CA PRO A 146 10.42 -8.74 6.15
C PRO A 146 11.80 -8.11 5.91
N PHE A 147 11.81 -6.93 5.29
CA PHE A 147 12.97 -6.02 5.26
C PHE A 147 12.81 -4.89 6.25
N ASN A 148 11.59 -4.59 6.67
CA ASN A 148 11.28 -3.63 7.74
C ASN A 148 11.96 -2.27 7.53
N ARG A 149 11.75 -1.65 6.38
CA ARG A 149 12.36 -0.35 6.03
C ARG A 149 11.45 0.82 6.37
N TYR A 150 10.15 0.60 6.32
CA TYR A 150 9.14 1.63 6.56
C TYR A 150 8.10 1.13 7.56
N MET A 151 7.63 2.03 8.39
CA MET A 151 6.52 1.82 9.30
C MET A 151 5.63 3.07 9.31
N PRO A 152 4.35 2.96 9.66
CA PRO A 152 3.50 4.13 9.81
C PRO A 152 3.99 5.04 10.94
N THR A 153 3.85 6.35 10.77
CA THR A 153 4.09 7.30 11.85
C THR A 153 2.94 7.25 12.85
N ARG A 154 3.21 7.63 14.11
CA ARG A 154 2.15 7.79 15.11
C ARG A 154 1.07 8.75 14.63
N TYR A 155 1.46 9.88 14.03
CA TYR A 155 0.53 10.85 13.47
C TYR A 155 -0.43 10.22 12.44
N LEU A 156 0.09 9.43 11.50
CA LEU A 156 -0.77 8.74 10.52
C LEU A 156 -1.79 7.82 11.19
N ILE A 157 -1.36 7.04 12.18
CA ILE A 157 -2.25 6.10 12.89
C ILE A 157 -3.32 6.85 13.66
N ASP A 158 -2.99 7.96 14.31
CA ASP A 158 -3.91 8.77 15.09
C ASP A 158 -4.97 9.49 14.22
N LEU A 159 -4.74 9.67 12.91
CA LEU A 159 -5.70 10.27 11.97
C LEU A 159 -6.92 9.38 11.66
N PHE A 160 -6.82 8.08 11.81
CA PHE A 160 -7.91 7.16 11.47
C PHE A 160 -8.97 7.13 12.58
N ASP A 161 -10.22 7.40 12.22
CA ASP A 161 -11.42 7.19 13.04
C ASP A 161 -12.03 5.83 12.63
N GLU A 162 -11.77 4.80 13.41
CA GLU A 162 -12.19 3.42 13.08
C GLU A 162 -13.72 3.22 13.07
N GLU A 163 -14.48 4.11 13.72
CA GLU A 163 -15.95 4.06 13.68
C GLU A 163 -16.49 4.51 12.31
N ARG A 164 -15.73 5.32 11.58
CA ARG A 164 -16.16 5.94 10.31
C ARG A 164 -15.28 5.62 9.12
N ASP A 165 -14.07 5.11 9.37
CA ASP A 165 -13.05 4.94 8.34
C ASP A 165 -12.54 3.50 8.27
N GLN A 166 -13.03 2.76 7.29
CA GLN A 166 -12.62 1.37 7.04
C GLN A 166 -11.15 1.22 6.62
N ARG A 167 -10.49 2.33 6.25
CA ARG A 167 -9.14 2.30 5.71
C ARG A 167 -8.09 1.85 6.71
N TYR A 168 -8.31 2.05 8.01
CA TYR A 168 -7.38 1.54 9.01
C TYR A 168 -7.28 0.01 8.95
N GLY A 169 -8.39 -0.69 9.13
CA GLY A 169 -8.44 -2.16 9.09
C GLY A 169 -8.01 -2.74 7.74
N GLY A 170 -8.38 -2.08 6.64
CA GLY A 170 -8.01 -2.51 5.28
C GLY A 170 -6.58 -2.16 4.88
N SER A 171 -5.84 -1.37 5.67
CA SER A 171 -4.46 -0.97 5.35
C SER A 171 -3.43 -1.66 6.20
N PHE A 172 -3.74 -1.96 7.46
CA PHE A 172 -2.73 -2.36 8.44
C PHE A 172 -3.03 -3.73 9.02
N ARG A 173 -2.02 -4.60 8.99
CA ARG A 173 -2.01 -5.84 9.77
C ARG A 173 -1.62 -5.53 11.20
N HIS A 174 -2.39 -6.03 12.12
CA HIS A 174 -2.19 -5.87 13.56
C HIS A 174 -2.18 -7.22 14.30
N LEU A 175 -2.45 -8.33 13.59
CA LEU A 175 -2.54 -9.67 14.15
C LEU A 175 -1.71 -10.67 13.33
N TRP A 176 -0.89 -11.47 14.02
CA TRP A 176 -0.18 -12.62 13.45
C TRP A 176 -0.50 -13.86 14.24
N ILE A 177 -0.88 -14.91 13.53
CA ILE A 177 -1.13 -16.23 14.11
C ILE A 177 0.17 -17.00 14.19
N MET A 178 0.39 -17.69 15.29
CA MET A 178 1.59 -18.48 15.55
C MET A 178 1.77 -19.57 14.49
N ASN A 179 2.96 -19.64 13.89
CA ASN A 179 3.30 -20.61 12.85
C ASN A 179 4.61 -21.36 13.11
N ASN A 180 5.21 -21.20 14.33
CA ASN A 180 6.43 -21.87 14.75
C ASN A 180 6.33 -22.34 16.21
N GLU A 181 5.83 -23.54 16.42
CA GLU A 181 5.66 -24.09 17.77
C GLU A 181 6.96 -24.23 18.54
N LYS A 182 8.05 -24.63 17.87
CA LYS A 182 9.36 -24.82 18.53
C LYS A 182 9.96 -23.51 19.03
N GLY A 183 9.60 -22.40 18.38
CA GLY A 183 10.08 -21.06 18.70
C GLY A 183 9.16 -20.24 19.59
N LYS A 184 8.08 -20.83 20.10
CA LYS A 184 7.04 -20.07 20.85
C LYS A 184 7.47 -19.58 22.24
N GLY A 185 8.51 -20.17 22.83
CA GLY A 185 8.98 -19.82 24.18
C GLY A 185 7.90 -20.07 25.23
N LYS A 186 7.54 -19.02 25.99
CA LYS A 186 6.51 -19.08 27.05
C LYS A 186 5.07 -19.01 26.53
N TYR A 187 4.87 -18.76 25.25
CA TYR A 187 3.53 -18.52 24.70
C TYR A 187 2.80 -19.82 24.37
N THR A 188 1.50 -19.71 24.09
CA THR A 188 0.61 -20.85 23.88
C THR A 188 0.85 -21.60 22.56
N ALA A 189 0.04 -22.58 22.26
CA ALA A 189 0.25 -23.52 21.18
C ALA A 189 -0.02 -22.92 19.78
N MET A 190 0.37 -23.66 18.74
CA MET A 190 0.09 -23.35 17.34
C MET A 190 -1.37 -23.00 17.09
N ALA A 191 -1.60 -22.16 16.06
CA ALA A 191 -2.87 -21.58 15.66
C ALA A 191 -3.45 -20.53 16.61
N ASP A 192 -2.79 -20.24 17.73
CA ASP A 192 -3.12 -19.09 18.57
C ASP A 192 -2.41 -17.81 18.10
N THR A 193 -2.84 -16.68 18.63
CA THR A 193 -2.20 -15.38 18.37
C THR A 193 -0.71 -15.44 18.84
N ALA A 194 0.20 -15.05 17.97
CA ALA A 194 1.60 -14.83 18.33
C ALA A 194 1.88 -13.37 18.67
N ILE A 195 1.35 -12.45 17.85
CA ILE A 195 1.57 -11.02 17.99
C ILE A 195 0.23 -10.32 17.79
N TYR A 196 -0.09 -9.39 18.69
CA TYR A 196 -1.20 -8.49 18.56
C TYR A 196 -0.76 -7.05 18.86
N ILE A 197 -1.09 -6.12 17.96
CA ILE A 197 -0.75 -4.70 18.08
C ILE A 197 -2.04 -3.91 18.24
N ILE A 198 -2.16 -3.18 19.35
CA ILE A 198 -3.29 -2.29 19.64
C ILE A 198 -2.94 -0.89 19.14
N LYS A 199 -3.88 -0.23 18.43
CA LYS A 199 -3.75 1.15 17.97
C LYS A 199 -3.52 2.15 19.10
N GLY A 200 -4.29 2.02 20.19
CA GLY A 200 -4.23 2.86 21.37
C GLY A 200 -3.30 2.32 22.45
N GLU A 201 -3.69 2.50 23.70
CA GLU A 201 -2.99 2.01 24.88
C GLU A 201 -3.66 0.75 25.43
N ALA A 202 -2.88 -0.26 25.73
CA ALA A 202 -3.38 -1.50 26.32
C ALA A 202 -3.72 -1.29 27.81
N THR A 203 -4.89 -1.75 28.21
CA THR A 203 -5.28 -1.77 29.62
C THR A 203 -4.45 -2.80 30.42
N ALA A 204 -4.37 -2.63 31.74
CA ALA A 204 -3.71 -3.61 32.61
C ALA A 204 -4.32 -5.02 32.48
N ALA A 205 -5.63 -5.12 32.30
CA ALA A 205 -6.33 -6.38 32.07
C ALA A 205 -5.92 -7.05 30.76
N GLN A 206 -5.79 -6.29 29.67
CA GLN A 206 -5.33 -6.80 28.36
C GLN A 206 -3.88 -7.28 28.45
N ARG A 207 -3.00 -6.55 29.13
CA ARG A 207 -1.60 -6.96 29.32
C ARG A 207 -1.51 -8.24 30.18
N ALA A 208 -2.26 -8.33 31.29
CA ALA A 208 -2.32 -9.53 32.11
C ALA A 208 -2.88 -10.74 31.36
N TRP A 209 -3.88 -10.52 30.50
CA TRP A 209 -4.42 -11.58 29.65
C TRP A 209 -3.40 -12.09 28.63
N ALA A 210 -2.63 -11.20 28.02
CA ALA A 210 -1.64 -11.54 26.99
C ALA A 210 -0.39 -12.22 27.53
N GLU A 211 0.00 -11.99 28.78
CA GLU A 211 1.33 -12.26 29.37
C GLU A 211 1.97 -13.60 28.98
N ASN A 212 1.23 -14.71 29.04
CA ASN A 212 1.71 -16.05 28.69
C ASN A 212 1.02 -16.62 27.44
N ARG A 213 0.26 -15.81 26.70
CA ARG A 213 -0.49 -16.25 25.53
C ARG A 213 0.12 -15.77 24.25
N TYR A 214 0.46 -14.49 24.15
CA TYR A 214 1.00 -13.86 22.95
C TYR A 214 1.71 -12.55 23.27
N GLN A 215 2.44 -12.03 22.31
CA GLN A 215 3.07 -10.71 22.44
C GLN A 215 2.05 -9.63 22.16
N LEU A 216 1.81 -8.77 23.14
CA LEU A 216 0.97 -7.60 23.02
C LEU A 216 1.83 -6.35 22.95
N PHE A 217 1.67 -5.58 21.90
CA PHE A 217 2.27 -4.26 21.74
C PHE A 217 1.18 -3.21 21.62
N ASP A 218 1.41 -2.08 22.24
CA ASP A 218 0.57 -0.92 22.11
C ASP A 218 1.35 0.30 21.60
N ARG A 219 0.65 1.43 21.48
CA ARG A 219 1.22 2.67 20.99
C ARG A 219 2.50 3.09 21.75
N ASN A 220 2.57 2.88 23.06
CA ASN A 220 3.70 3.30 23.89
C ASN A 220 4.89 2.32 23.82
N ASP A 221 4.68 1.10 23.34
CA ASP A 221 5.76 0.15 23.06
C ASP A 221 6.47 0.50 21.73
N ILE A 222 5.73 1.09 20.78
CA ILE A 222 6.18 1.37 19.41
C ILE A 222 6.73 2.79 19.25
N TYR A 223 6.10 3.77 19.89
CA TYR A 223 6.44 5.19 19.76
C TYR A 223 6.79 5.84 21.09
N ASN A 224 7.65 6.83 21.03
CA ASN A 224 7.92 7.73 22.15
C ASN A 224 6.77 8.75 22.33
N ALA A 225 6.78 9.48 23.45
CA ALA A 225 5.77 10.49 23.73
C ALA A 225 5.72 11.63 22.69
N ASP A 226 6.86 11.97 22.09
CA ASP A 226 6.99 12.97 21.02
C ASP A 226 6.56 12.45 19.63
N GLY A 227 6.14 11.19 19.53
CA GLY A 227 5.73 10.54 18.30
C GLY A 227 6.87 9.94 17.48
N SER A 228 8.12 10.09 17.91
CA SER A 228 9.26 9.43 17.27
C SER A 228 9.23 7.92 17.48
N THR A 229 9.90 7.19 16.60
CA THR A 229 9.95 5.73 16.67
C THR A 229 10.78 5.24 17.85
N LYS A 230 10.19 4.41 18.69
CA LYS A 230 10.87 3.71 19.79
C LYS A 230 11.30 2.31 19.37
N ASN A 231 10.46 1.61 18.63
CA ASN A 231 10.70 0.24 18.20
C ASN A 231 10.18 -0.01 16.79
N MET A 232 11.07 -0.05 15.82
CA MET A 232 10.73 -0.30 14.43
C MET A 232 10.39 -1.76 14.14
N LYS A 233 10.90 -2.71 14.94
CA LYS A 233 10.70 -4.14 14.69
C LYS A 233 9.32 -4.67 15.09
N GLN A 234 8.55 -3.88 15.82
CA GLN A 234 7.26 -4.27 16.38
C GLN A 234 6.22 -3.20 16.08
N SER A 235 5.95 -3.00 14.80
CA SER A 235 5.04 -1.96 14.32
C SER A 235 3.87 -2.57 13.54
N LEU A 236 2.83 -1.77 13.32
CA LEU A 236 1.80 -2.09 12.34
C LEU A 236 2.44 -2.27 10.96
N GLU A 237 2.00 -3.30 10.24
CA GLU A 237 2.45 -3.60 8.88
C GLU A 237 1.48 -3.02 7.87
N LEU A 238 1.96 -2.24 6.90
CA LEU A 238 1.15 -1.80 5.79
C LEU A 238 0.95 -2.95 4.80
N CYS A 239 -0.21 -3.59 4.82
CA CYS A 239 -0.49 -4.79 4.05
C CYS A 239 -0.98 -4.55 2.61
N LYS A 240 -1.13 -3.31 2.18
CA LYS A 240 -1.52 -2.97 0.79
C LYS A 240 -0.58 -3.54 -0.28
N PHE A 241 0.66 -3.79 0.07
CA PHE A 241 1.67 -4.37 -0.82
C PHE A 241 1.92 -5.85 -0.53
N ALA A 242 1.24 -6.45 0.45
CA ALA A 242 1.41 -7.86 0.76
C ALA A 242 1.06 -8.75 -0.44
N ASP A 243 1.85 -9.79 -0.64
CA ASP A 243 1.63 -10.77 -1.70
C ASP A 243 1.75 -12.20 -1.14
N PRO A 244 0.63 -12.81 -0.76
CA PRO A 244 0.59 -14.20 -0.32
C PRO A 244 0.63 -15.22 -1.48
N ALA A 245 0.66 -14.76 -2.74
CA ALA A 245 0.69 -15.63 -3.91
C ALA A 245 2.10 -15.86 -4.48
N ARG A 246 3.15 -15.35 -3.83
CA ARG A 246 4.54 -15.52 -4.28
C ARG A 246 4.95 -16.98 -4.35
N ALA A 247 5.91 -17.30 -5.21
CA ALA A 247 6.39 -18.67 -5.43
C ALA A 247 7.05 -19.31 -4.21
N SER A 248 7.64 -18.52 -3.31
CA SER A 248 8.27 -19.00 -2.08
C SER A 248 8.28 -17.93 -0.98
N LYS A 249 8.55 -18.35 0.26
CA LYS A 249 8.70 -17.43 1.41
C LYS A 249 9.90 -16.48 1.28
N ASP A 250 10.87 -16.82 0.45
CA ASP A 250 12.09 -16.04 0.23
C ASP A 250 12.08 -15.25 -1.08
N GLU A 251 11.01 -15.38 -1.89
CA GLU A 251 10.84 -14.61 -3.12
C GLU A 251 10.69 -13.11 -2.78
N ASP A 252 11.53 -12.30 -3.41
CA ASP A 252 11.58 -10.86 -3.19
C ASP A 252 10.80 -10.05 -4.25
N ARG A 253 10.17 -10.73 -5.20
CA ARG A 253 9.40 -10.13 -6.29
C ARG A 253 7.93 -10.48 -6.15
N SER A 254 7.09 -9.55 -6.55
CA SER A 254 5.66 -9.70 -6.63
C SER A 254 5.18 -9.35 -8.03
N THR A 255 4.13 -10.01 -8.48
CA THR A 255 3.40 -9.66 -9.70
C THR A 255 2.35 -8.58 -9.47
N ARG A 256 2.26 -8.08 -8.23
CA ARG A 256 1.32 -7.00 -7.89
C ARG A 256 1.65 -5.74 -8.66
N ASP A 257 0.67 -5.18 -9.34
CA ASP A 257 0.82 -3.90 -10.03
C ASP A 257 0.96 -2.72 -9.06
N GLY A 258 1.66 -1.71 -9.52
CA GLY A 258 1.81 -0.46 -8.81
C GLY A 258 0.71 0.53 -9.17
N PHE A 259 -0.33 0.64 -8.34
CA PHE A 259 -1.43 1.59 -8.57
C PHE A 259 -0.95 3.03 -8.36
N MET A 260 -0.90 3.79 -9.45
CA MET A 260 -0.38 5.16 -9.48
C MET A 260 -1.48 6.20 -9.27
N ILE A 261 -2.64 5.98 -9.91
CA ILE A 261 -3.82 6.85 -9.78
C ILE A 261 -5.05 5.95 -9.62
N ARG A 262 -5.87 6.28 -8.63
CA ARG A 262 -7.19 5.67 -8.40
C ARG A 262 -8.26 6.75 -8.37
N ILE A 263 -9.51 6.35 -8.62
CA ILE A 263 -10.69 7.20 -8.49
C ILE A 263 -10.90 7.62 -7.03
#